data_b5222003157a25082d6f8921d9dec20d
#
_entry.id   b5222003157a25082d6f8921d9dec20d
#
_cell.length_a   1.000
_cell.length_b   1.000
_cell.length_c   1.000
_cell.angle_alpha   90.00
_cell.angle_beta   90.00
_cell.angle_gamma   90.00
#
_symmetry.space_group_name_H-M   'P 1'
#
loop_
_entity.id
_entity.type
_entity.pdbx_description
1 polymer ?
#
loop_
_entity_poly.entity_id
_entity_poly.type
_entity_poly.pdbx_seq_one_letter_code
_entity_poly.pdbx_strand_id
1 'polypeptide(L)'
;LLGHAHEDHMAGLHRLPKAAVQVHERDLDAVRSWEGLLRHYGLSASVAAPMLEKIRREFFYVPRPDATPYRDGTAWDLGGARVRAIHMPGHTSGHSVLLVESEGVAFLGDIDLSGFGPYYGDATSSLAAFRRTLARVAELPATVWVTSHHRGVYTDRAAFLKALAAFAAKLDERSEQLVAMLGDG
;
A
#
# COMPACT_ATOMS: atom_id res chain seq x y z
N LEU A 1 11.38 0.02 7.05
CA LEU A 1 9.94 0.27 7.25
C LEU A 1 9.19 -0.17 6.00
N LEU A 2 8.06 -0.86 6.17
CA LEU A 2 7.17 -1.25 5.08
C LEU A 2 5.90 -0.39 5.14
N GLY A 3 5.49 0.17 4.00
CA GLY A 3 4.23 0.91 3.88
C GLY A 3 3.01 -0.02 3.94
N HIS A 4 3.15 -1.24 3.41
CA HIS A 4 2.16 -2.32 3.46
C HIS A 4 2.80 -3.67 3.11
N ALA A 5 2.02 -4.75 3.16
CA ALA A 5 2.51 -6.11 2.97
C ALA A 5 2.03 -6.74 1.65
N HIS A 6 2.61 -6.30 0.52
CA HIS A 6 2.54 -7.03 -0.74
C HIS A 6 3.90 -7.55 -1.15
N GLU A 7 3.94 -8.60 -1.99
CA GLU A 7 5.15 -9.32 -2.35
C GLU A 7 6.21 -8.44 -2.99
N ASP A 8 5.81 -7.51 -3.85
CA ASP A 8 6.72 -6.59 -4.54
C ASP A 8 7.33 -5.54 -3.60
N HIS A 9 6.61 -5.12 -2.55
CA HIS A 9 7.14 -4.24 -1.51
C HIS A 9 8.04 -4.96 -0.50
N MET A 10 7.98 -6.29 -0.47
CA MET A 10 8.81 -7.14 0.38
C MET A 10 9.96 -7.81 -0.39
N ALA A 11 10.00 -7.71 -1.71
CA ALA A 11 10.94 -8.41 -2.58
C ALA A 11 12.42 -8.20 -2.23
N GLY A 12 12.78 -7.03 -1.68
CA GLY A 12 14.15 -6.71 -1.25
C GLY A 12 14.58 -7.30 0.10
N LEU A 13 13.65 -7.80 0.92
CA LEU A 13 13.95 -8.22 2.30
C LEU A 13 14.92 -9.41 2.37
N HIS A 14 14.92 -10.30 1.39
CA HIS A 14 15.86 -11.42 1.32
C HIS A 14 17.33 -10.97 1.27
N ARG A 15 17.61 -9.76 0.79
CA ARG A 15 18.94 -9.15 0.76
C ARG A 15 19.31 -8.44 2.05
N LEU A 16 18.36 -8.28 2.96
CA LEU A 16 18.51 -7.54 4.21
C LEU A 16 18.15 -8.41 5.43
N PRO A 17 18.77 -9.59 5.59
CA PRO A 17 18.34 -10.58 6.59
C PRO A 17 18.52 -10.10 8.04
N LYS A 18 19.39 -9.11 8.26
CA LYS A 18 19.67 -8.55 9.59
C LYS A 18 18.95 -7.23 9.87
N ALA A 19 18.25 -6.67 8.88
CA ALA A 19 17.52 -5.42 9.08
C ALA A 19 16.29 -5.65 9.97
N ALA A 20 16.05 -4.76 10.93
CA ALA A 20 14.79 -4.73 11.66
C ALA A 20 13.66 -4.38 10.67
N VAL A 21 12.63 -5.20 10.61
CA VAL A 21 11.47 -4.99 9.74
C VAL A 21 10.29 -4.54 10.58
N GLN A 22 9.67 -3.45 10.16
CA GLN A 22 8.45 -2.93 10.78
C GLN A 22 7.38 -2.68 9.74
N VAL A 23 6.14 -3.04 10.06
CA VAL A 23 4.95 -2.89 9.24
C VAL A 23 3.76 -2.52 10.12
N HIS A 24 2.72 -1.94 9.56
CA HIS A 24 1.51 -1.66 10.34
C HIS A 24 0.92 -2.95 10.95
N GLU A 25 0.42 -2.88 12.20
CA GLU A 25 -0.05 -4.05 12.96
C GLU A 25 -1.07 -4.91 12.19
N ARG A 26 -1.87 -4.32 11.31
CA ARG A 26 -2.90 -5.01 10.53
C ARG A 26 -2.36 -5.81 9.35
N ASP A 27 -1.14 -5.53 8.90
CA ASP A 27 -0.48 -6.26 7.82
C ASP A 27 0.63 -7.20 8.36
N LEU A 28 0.81 -7.26 9.70
CA LEU A 28 1.93 -7.94 10.33
C LEU A 28 1.98 -9.45 10.00
N ASP A 29 0.83 -10.11 10.01
CA ASP A 29 0.75 -11.55 9.74
C ASP A 29 1.25 -11.90 8.33
N ALA A 30 0.95 -11.03 7.34
CA ALA A 30 1.38 -11.23 5.96
C ALA A 30 2.90 -11.11 5.77
N VAL A 31 3.57 -10.36 6.64
CA VAL A 31 5.03 -10.25 6.65
C VAL A 31 5.67 -11.43 7.37
N ARG A 32 5.01 -11.96 8.40
CA ARG A 32 5.59 -12.99 9.29
C ARG A 32 5.51 -14.41 8.76
N SER A 33 4.53 -14.72 7.93
CA SER A 33 4.29 -16.10 7.48
C SER A 33 3.63 -16.19 6.11
N TRP A 34 3.83 -17.34 5.46
CA TRP A 34 3.13 -17.70 4.21
C TRP A 34 1.63 -17.77 4.39
N GLU A 35 1.17 -18.35 5.50
CA GLU A 35 -0.25 -18.47 5.84
C GLU A 35 -0.87 -17.09 6.06
N GLY A 36 -0.12 -16.18 6.70
CA GLY A 36 -0.53 -14.79 6.87
C GLY A 36 -0.70 -14.08 5.53
N LEU A 37 0.26 -14.24 4.63
CA LEU A 37 0.20 -13.65 3.28
C LEU A 37 -0.99 -14.20 2.47
N LEU A 38 -1.25 -15.52 2.54
CA LEU A 38 -2.39 -16.12 1.87
C LEU A 38 -3.73 -15.60 2.40
N ARG A 39 -3.86 -15.47 3.72
CA ARG A 39 -5.05 -14.85 4.33
C ARG A 39 -5.23 -13.41 3.91
N HIS A 40 -4.15 -12.68 3.77
CA HIS A 40 -4.13 -11.30 3.34
C HIS A 40 -4.77 -11.13 1.95
N TYR A 41 -4.38 -11.98 0.99
CA TYR A 41 -4.98 -12.01 -0.34
C TYR A 41 -6.41 -12.59 -0.36
N GLY A 42 -6.74 -13.49 0.54
CA GLY A 42 -8.01 -14.20 0.53
C GLY A 42 -8.11 -15.26 -0.57
N LEU A 43 -6.99 -15.83 -0.97
CA LEU A 43 -6.94 -16.81 -2.06
C LEU A 43 -7.53 -18.15 -1.63
N SER A 44 -8.31 -18.77 -2.53
CA SER A 44 -8.73 -20.16 -2.37
C SER A 44 -7.53 -21.12 -2.50
N ALA A 45 -7.63 -22.30 -1.90
CA ALA A 45 -6.54 -23.29 -1.93
C ALA A 45 -6.10 -23.66 -3.36
N SER A 46 -7.02 -23.65 -4.33
CA SER A 46 -6.73 -23.95 -5.74
C SER A 46 -5.87 -22.88 -6.42
N VAL A 47 -5.96 -21.64 -5.99
CA VAL A 47 -5.18 -20.49 -6.55
C VAL A 47 -3.91 -20.25 -5.74
N ALA A 48 -3.92 -20.60 -4.47
CA ALA A 48 -2.82 -20.33 -3.54
C ALA A 48 -1.49 -20.95 -3.98
N ALA A 49 -1.47 -22.23 -4.38
CA ALA A 49 -0.23 -22.93 -4.70
C ALA A 49 0.52 -22.32 -5.91
N PRO A 50 -0.11 -22.07 -7.08
CA PRO A 50 0.57 -21.42 -8.19
C PRO A 50 0.96 -19.97 -7.88
N MET A 51 0.17 -19.24 -7.10
CA MET A 51 0.51 -17.86 -6.68
C MET A 51 1.72 -17.84 -5.77
N LEU A 52 1.81 -18.75 -4.79
CA LEU A 52 2.97 -18.86 -3.91
C LEU A 52 4.26 -19.17 -4.68
N GLU A 53 4.19 -20.08 -5.65
CA GLU A 53 5.35 -20.39 -6.48
C GLU A 53 5.83 -19.18 -7.28
N LYS A 54 4.90 -18.41 -7.83
CA LYS A 54 5.20 -17.14 -8.50
C LYS A 54 5.86 -16.15 -7.53
N ILE A 55 5.29 -15.96 -6.33
CA ILE A 55 5.81 -15.04 -5.33
C ILE A 55 7.24 -15.43 -4.89
N ARG A 56 7.51 -16.72 -4.72
CA ARG A 56 8.86 -17.21 -4.41
C ARG A 56 9.85 -16.90 -5.52
N ARG A 57 9.49 -17.22 -6.75
CA ARG A 57 10.40 -17.14 -7.89
C ARG A 57 10.65 -15.72 -8.37
N GLU A 58 9.62 -14.87 -8.38
CA GLU A 58 9.68 -13.56 -9.02
C GLU A 58 9.92 -12.44 -8.00
N PHE A 59 9.41 -12.59 -6.78
CA PHE A 59 9.53 -11.56 -5.73
C PHE A 59 10.44 -11.95 -4.58
N PHE A 60 10.98 -13.17 -4.57
CA PHE A 60 11.92 -13.64 -3.54
C PHE A 60 11.40 -13.44 -2.11
N TYR A 61 10.09 -13.53 -1.92
CA TYR A 61 9.50 -13.35 -0.61
C TYR A 61 10.06 -14.37 0.38
N VAL A 62 10.50 -13.86 1.53
CA VAL A 62 10.93 -14.64 2.68
C VAL A 62 10.18 -14.14 3.91
N PRO A 63 9.46 -15.02 4.62
CA PRO A 63 8.81 -14.65 5.87
C PRO A 63 9.78 -14.02 6.87
N ARG A 64 9.31 -12.99 7.57
CA ARG A 64 10.07 -12.31 8.63
C ARG A 64 9.32 -12.43 9.97
N PRO A 65 9.42 -13.60 10.64
CA PRO A 65 8.74 -13.82 11.90
C PRO A 65 9.21 -12.86 13.01
N ASP A 66 10.38 -12.25 12.84
CA ASP A 66 10.97 -11.21 13.66
C ASP A 66 10.39 -9.80 13.40
N ALA A 67 9.57 -9.60 12.37
CA ALA A 67 8.96 -8.31 12.10
C ALA A 67 8.14 -7.80 13.28
N THR A 68 8.22 -6.49 13.55
CA THR A 68 7.49 -5.84 14.64
C THR A 68 6.44 -4.87 14.13
N PRO A 69 5.33 -4.67 14.87
CA PRO A 69 4.27 -3.78 14.44
C PRO A 69 4.59 -2.32 14.72
N TYR A 70 4.08 -1.44 13.85
CA TYR A 70 3.83 -0.05 14.19
C TYR A 70 2.33 0.29 14.08
N ARG A 71 1.95 1.46 14.56
CA ARG A 71 0.58 2.01 14.50
C ARG A 71 0.56 3.38 13.86
N ASP A 72 -0.64 3.87 13.60
CA ASP A 72 -0.84 5.25 13.15
C ASP A 72 -0.14 6.24 14.09
N GLY A 73 0.53 7.23 13.51
CA GLY A 73 1.28 8.24 14.24
C GLY A 73 2.63 7.80 14.79
N THR A 74 3.02 6.51 14.68
CA THR A 74 4.38 6.08 15.06
C THR A 74 5.42 6.87 14.28
N ALA A 75 6.43 7.36 15.00
CA ALA A 75 7.51 8.15 14.40
C ALA A 75 8.88 7.56 14.76
N TRP A 76 9.80 7.65 13.82
CA TRP A 76 11.19 7.22 13.96
C TRP A 76 12.12 8.39 13.71
N ASP A 77 13.14 8.52 14.54
CA ASP A 77 14.30 9.37 14.29
C ASP A 77 15.39 8.49 13.65
N LEU A 78 15.75 8.82 12.43
CA LEU A 78 16.74 8.07 11.64
C LEU A 78 18.07 8.84 11.51
N GLY A 79 18.41 9.67 12.51
CA GLY A 79 19.66 10.40 12.53
C GLY A 79 19.67 11.64 11.62
N GLY A 80 18.65 12.48 11.77
CA GLY A 80 18.47 13.72 11.00
C GLY A 80 17.24 13.73 10.10
N ALA A 81 16.63 12.58 9.84
CA ALA A 81 15.35 12.46 9.17
C ALA A 81 14.32 11.86 10.13
N ARG A 82 13.21 12.57 10.35
CA ARG A 82 12.09 12.06 11.14
C ARG A 82 11.01 11.52 10.22
N VAL A 83 10.76 10.22 10.29
CA VAL A 83 9.72 9.54 9.52
C VAL A 83 8.51 9.27 10.41
N ARG A 84 7.32 9.61 9.93
CA ARG A 84 6.04 9.30 10.60
C ARG A 84 5.20 8.37 9.72
N ALA A 85 4.63 7.33 10.31
CA ALA A 85 3.59 6.53 9.68
C ALA A 85 2.24 7.22 9.81
N ILE A 86 1.51 7.32 8.71
CA ILE A 86 0.13 7.81 8.66
C ILE A 86 -0.71 6.68 8.08
N HIS A 87 -1.56 6.08 8.91
CA HIS A 87 -2.40 4.96 8.49
C HIS A 87 -3.44 5.42 7.46
N MET A 88 -3.33 4.87 6.27
CA MET A 88 -4.12 5.19 5.07
C MET A 88 -4.69 3.91 4.44
N PRO A 89 -5.62 3.21 5.14
CA PRO A 89 -6.12 1.90 4.73
C PRO A 89 -6.99 1.98 3.49
N GLY A 90 -7.13 0.84 2.82
CA GLY A 90 -8.03 0.68 1.67
C GLY A 90 -7.44 -0.23 0.62
N HIS A 91 -6.21 0.00 0.22
CA HIS A 91 -5.43 -0.92 -0.59
C HIS A 91 -5.17 -2.22 0.17
N THR A 92 -4.54 -2.14 1.33
CA THR A 92 -4.56 -3.17 2.37
C THR A 92 -5.14 -2.59 3.66
N SER A 93 -5.41 -3.45 4.66
CA SER A 93 -5.90 -3.00 5.97
C SER A 93 -4.84 -2.23 6.77
N GLY A 94 -3.55 -2.48 6.51
CA GLY A 94 -2.43 -1.83 7.17
C GLY A 94 -1.71 -0.79 6.32
N HIS A 95 -2.16 -0.53 5.08
CA HIS A 95 -1.51 0.43 4.21
C HIS A 95 -1.29 1.77 4.89
N SER A 96 -0.07 2.29 4.80
CA SER A 96 0.35 3.52 5.46
C SER A 96 1.22 4.36 4.53
N VAL A 97 1.02 5.66 4.58
CA VAL A 97 1.94 6.64 4.00
C VAL A 97 3.08 6.85 4.99
N LEU A 98 4.31 6.89 4.51
CA LEU A 98 5.48 7.23 5.30
C LEU A 98 5.89 8.66 4.97
N LEU A 99 5.69 9.58 5.94
CA LEU A 99 6.02 10.99 5.78
C LEU A 99 7.38 11.30 6.41
N VAL A 100 8.33 11.75 5.62
CA VAL A 100 9.59 12.35 6.11
C VAL A 100 9.28 13.81 6.45
N GLU A 101 9.10 14.08 7.74
CA GLU A 101 8.53 15.36 8.23
C GLU A 101 9.45 16.54 7.95
N SER A 102 10.78 16.36 8.10
CA SER A 102 11.77 17.44 7.90
C SER A 102 11.84 17.92 6.46
N GLU A 103 11.68 17.03 5.49
CA GLU A 103 11.78 17.31 4.06
C GLU A 103 10.43 17.50 3.37
N GLY A 104 9.33 17.20 4.06
CA GLY A 104 8.00 17.24 3.48
C GLY A 104 7.81 16.21 2.36
N VAL A 105 8.47 15.03 2.46
CA VAL A 105 8.37 13.96 1.48
C VAL A 105 7.40 12.89 1.96
N ALA A 106 6.36 12.61 1.19
CA ALA A 106 5.38 11.56 1.46
C ALA A 106 5.58 10.38 0.50
N PHE A 107 5.92 9.20 1.04
CA PHE A 107 5.91 7.94 0.31
C PHE A 107 4.50 7.37 0.37
N LEU A 108 3.80 7.36 -0.77
CA LEU A 108 2.37 7.06 -0.87
C LEU A 108 2.06 5.58 -0.99
N GLY A 109 3.07 4.71 -1.18
CA GLY A 109 2.84 3.30 -1.46
C GLY A 109 1.96 3.13 -2.70
N ASP A 110 0.95 2.28 -2.62
CA ASP A 110 0.08 1.93 -3.75
C ASP A 110 -1.13 2.85 -3.94
N ILE A 111 -0.98 4.07 -3.46
CA ILE A 111 -1.66 5.21 -4.07
C ILE A 111 -0.76 5.67 -5.21
N ASP A 112 -0.67 4.84 -6.25
CA ASP A 112 0.35 4.92 -7.32
C ASP A 112 0.00 5.91 -8.43
N LEU A 113 -1.19 6.49 -8.40
CA LEU A 113 -1.73 7.48 -9.35
C LEU A 113 -1.70 7.02 -10.81
N SER A 114 -1.68 5.70 -11.04
CA SER A 114 -1.72 5.11 -12.37
C SER A 114 -3.10 5.25 -13.03
N GLY A 115 -3.14 5.07 -14.35
CA GLY A 115 -4.39 5.05 -15.11
C GLY A 115 -5.28 3.84 -14.81
N PHE A 116 -4.72 2.78 -14.18
CA PHE A 116 -5.49 1.65 -13.69
C PHE A 116 -6.44 2.07 -12.56
N GLY A 117 -6.02 3.03 -11.73
CA GLY A 117 -6.78 3.46 -10.55
C GLY A 117 -6.54 2.57 -9.33
N PRO A 118 -7.24 2.84 -8.22
CA PRO A 118 -7.06 2.12 -6.97
C PRO A 118 -7.27 0.61 -7.10
N TYR A 119 -6.34 -0.18 -6.55
CA TYR A 119 -6.48 -1.62 -6.39
C TYR A 119 -7.00 -1.95 -4.97
N TYR A 120 -8.05 -2.75 -4.90
CA TYR A 120 -8.71 -3.15 -3.64
C TYR A 120 -9.32 -4.56 -3.75
N GLY A 121 -8.58 -5.49 -4.40
CA GLY A 121 -9.06 -6.84 -4.71
C GLY A 121 -8.78 -7.89 -3.64
N ASP A 122 -8.02 -7.58 -2.59
CA ASP A 122 -7.64 -8.54 -1.56
C ASP A 122 -8.68 -8.64 -0.44
N ALA A 123 -8.64 -9.73 0.32
CA ALA A 123 -9.52 -9.91 1.47
C ALA A 123 -9.35 -8.81 2.54
N THR A 124 -8.17 -8.20 2.63
CA THR A 124 -7.88 -7.12 3.56
C THR A 124 -8.12 -5.73 2.99
N SER A 125 -8.51 -5.62 1.73
CA SER A 125 -8.85 -4.36 1.08
C SER A 125 -10.23 -3.84 1.52
N SER A 126 -10.43 -2.53 1.38
CA SER A 126 -11.72 -1.89 1.66
C SER A 126 -11.95 -0.67 0.76
N LEU A 127 -12.88 -0.76 -0.17
CA LEU A 127 -13.26 0.34 -1.04
C LEU A 127 -13.69 1.59 -0.25
N ALA A 128 -14.51 1.40 0.80
CA ALA A 128 -14.98 2.50 1.62
C ALA A 128 -13.84 3.19 2.40
N ALA A 129 -12.86 2.41 2.90
CA ALA A 129 -11.68 2.97 3.53
C ALA A 129 -10.80 3.68 2.51
N PHE A 130 -10.62 3.11 1.31
CA PHE A 130 -9.79 3.71 0.27
C PHE A 130 -10.34 5.07 -0.18
N ARG A 131 -11.65 5.21 -0.37
CA ARG A 131 -12.28 6.51 -0.67
C ARG A 131 -11.95 7.57 0.39
N ARG A 132 -12.03 7.24 1.68
CA ARG A 132 -11.63 8.15 2.78
C ARG A 132 -10.15 8.47 2.75
N THR A 133 -9.32 7.48 2.49
CA THR A 133 -7.87 7.63 2.36
C THR A 133 -7.50 8.61 1.26
N LEU A 134 -8.10 8.48 0.05
CA LEU A 134 -7.79 9.36 -1.08
C LEU A 134 -8.14 10.83 -0.79
N ALA A 135 -9.24 11.08 -0.06
CA ALA A 135 -9.57 12.43 0.41
C ALA A 135 -8.52 12.98 1.38
N ARG A 136 -8.07 12.15 2.34
CA ARG A 136 -7.05 12.56 3.35
C ARG A 136 -5.67 12.77 2.73
N VAL A 137 -5.30 12.00 1.70
CA VAL A 137 -4.00 12.13 1.01
C VAL A 137 -3.82 13.55 0.42
N ALA A 138 -4.89 14.17 -0.08
CA ALA A 138 -4.86 15.54 -0.59
C ALA A 138 -4.47 16.59 0.49
N GLU A 139 -4.68 16.27 1.78
CA GLU A 139 -4.45 17.15 2.92
C GLU A 139 -3.10 16.93 3.60
N LEU A 140 -2.31 15.96 3.14
CA LEU A 140 -0.99 15.69 3.74
C LEU A 140 -0.09 16.92 3.68
N PRO A 141 0.64 17.21 4.77
CA PRO A 141 1.59 18.32 4.83
C PRO A 141 2.91 17.95 4.12
N ALA A 142 2.80 17.69 2.81
CA ALA A 142 3.92 17.31 1.96
C ALA A 142 4.09 18.29 0.80
N THR A 143 5.32 18.41 0.33
CA THR A 143 5.71 19.19 -0.86
C THR A 143 6.24 18.28 -1.97
N VAL A 144 6.58 17.03 -1.62
CA VAL A 144 7.02 15.99 -2.55
C VAL A 144 6.21 14.72 -2.27
N TRP A 145 5.63 14.15 -3.31
CA TRP A 145 4.86 12.90 -3.24
C TRP A 145 5.54 11.85 -4.09
N VAL A 146 5.94 10.75 -3.46
CA VAL A 146 6.59 9.61 -4.12
C VAL A 146 5.59 8.47 -4.20
N THR A 147 5.26 8.06 -5.41
CA THR A 147 4.37 6.93 -5.66
C THR A 147 5.20 5.66 -5.90
N SER A 148 4.61 4.50 -5.62
CA SER A 148 5.12 3.23 -6.11
C SER A 148 4.89 3.09 -7.62
N HIS A 149 5.54 2.10 -8.24
CA HIS A 149 5.35 1.68 -9.62
C HIS A 149 5.66 2.75 -10.68
N HIS A 150 4.65 3.23 -11.44
CA HIS A 150 4.90 3.82 -12.75
C HIS A 150 5.00 5.36 -12.79
N ARG A 151 4.49 6.07 -11.79
CA ARG A 151 4.36 7.53 -11.87
C ARG A 151 5.54 8.30 -11.27
N GLY A 152 6.24 7.70 -10.31
CA GLY A 152 7.44 8.28 -9.72
C GLY A 152 7.14 9.41 -8.73
N VAL A 153 7.64 10.62 -9.01
CA VAL A 153 7.69 11.73 -8.06
C VAL A 153 6.90 12.93 -8.58
N TYR A 154 6.10 13.53 -7.70
CA TYR A 154 5.44 14.81 -7.91
C TYR A 154 6.04 15.86 -6.98
N THR A 155 6.44 17.00 -7.54
CA THR A 155 6.94 18.19 -6.80
C THR A 155 6.04 19.41 -7.01
N ASP A 156 5.09 19.33 -7.95
CA ASP A 156 4.05 20.31 -8.15
C ASP A 156 2.73 19.85 -7.55
N ARG A 157 2.19 20.62 -6.60
CA ARG A 157 0.95 20.27 -5.90
C ARG A 157 -0.27 20.22 -6.83
N ALA A 158 -0.35 21.10 -7.82
CA ALA A 158 -1.50 21.13 -8.72
C ALA A 158 -1.51 19.90 -9.64
N ALA A 159 -0.33 19.51 -10.16
CA ALA A 159 -0.17 18.28 -10.93
C ALA A 159 -0.48 17.04 -10.10
N PHE A 160 -0.01 16.99 -8.84
CA PHE A 160 -0.31 15.92 -7.90
C PHE A 160 -1.82 15.79 -7.65
N LEU A 161 -2.49 16.89 -7.27
CA LEU A 161 -3.93 16.88 -6.99
C LEU A 161 -4.77 16.49 -8.21
N LYS A 162 -4.37 16.93 -9.41
CA LYS A 162 -4.99 16.52 -10.67
C LYS A 162 -4.87 15.02 -10.90
N ALA A 163 -3.69 14.45 -10.69
CA ALA A 163 -3.44 13.02 -10.83
C ALA A 163 -4.22 12.22 -9.76
N LEU A 164 -4.24 12.69 -8.52
CA LEU A 164 -5.00 12.07 -7.42
C LEU A 164 -6.51 12.06 -7.70
N ALA A 165 -7.06 13.17 -8.21
CA ALA A 165 -8.47 13.24 -8.61
C ALA A 165 -8.79 12.26 -9.74
N ALA A 166 -7.95 12.16 -10.77
CA ALA A 166 -8.12 11.21 -11.87
C ALA A 166 -8.03 9.75 -11.39
N PHE A 167 -7.12 9.47 -10.46
CA PHE A 167 -6.97 8.16 -9.83
C PHE A 167 -8.22 7.79 -9.02
N ALA A 168 -8.73 8.71 -8.21
CA ALA A 168 -9.93 8.50 -7.40
C ALA A 168 -11.20 8.31 -8.26
N ALA A 169 -11.33 9.05 -9.37
CA ALA A 169 -12.47 8.94 -10.28
C ALA A 169 -12.65 7.54 -10.85
N LYS A 170 -11.59 6.73 -10.95
CA LYS A 170 -11.70 5.33 -11.38
C LYS A 170 -12.60 4.48 -10.48
N LEU A 171 -12.77 4.85 -9.22
CA LEU A 171 -13.70 4.16 -8.31
C LEU A 171 -15.16 4.41 -8.71
N ASP A 172 -15.48 5.62 -9.15
CA ASP A 172 -16.83 5.98 -9.59
C ASP A 172 -17.12 5.38 -10.96
N GLU A 173 -16.19 5.48 -11.91
CA GLU A 173 -16.29 4.84 -13.21
C GLU A 173 -16.60 3.34 -13.10
N ARG A 174 -15.88 2.61 -12.23
CA ARG A 174 -16.11 1.18 -11.98
C ARG A 174 -17.47 0.91 -11.33
N SER A 175 -17.89 1.77 -10.42
CA SER A 175 -19.20 1.65 -9.76
C SER A 175 -20.34 1.85 -10.77
N GLU A 176 -20.23 2.85 -11.65
CA GLU A 176 -21.20 3.13 -12.71
C GLU A 176 -21.29 1.95 -13.71
N GLN A 177 -20.13 1.42 -14.14
CA GLN A 177 -20.09 0.25 -15.01
C GLN A 177 -20.76 -0.96 -14.38
N LEU A 178 -20.53 -1.22 -13.09
CA LEU A 178 -21.15 -2.33 -12.39
C LEU A 178 -22.66 -2.16 -12.29
N VAL A 179 -23.14 -0.94 -11.97
CA VAL A 179 -24.59 -0.63 -11.92
C VAL A 179 -25.23 -0.82 -13.28
N ALA A 180 -24.60 -0.34 -14.36
CA ALA A 180 -25.10 -0.54 -15.71
C ALA A 180 -25.24 -2.03 -16.07
N MET A 181 -24.22 -2.83 -15.78
CA MET A 181 -24.24 -4.29 -16.02
C MET A 181 -25.35 -5.02 -15.23
N LEU A 182 -25.68 -4.55 -14.02
CA LEU A 182 -26.75 -5.14 -13.19
C LEU A 182 -28.14 -4.63 -13.57
N GLY A 183 -28.26 -3.47 -14.20
CA GLY A 183 -29.53 -2.88 -14.63
C GLY A 183 -30.08 -3.47 -15.93
N ASP A 184 -29.24 -4.17 -16.71
CA ASP A 184 -29.58 -4.80 -17.98
C ASP A 184 -29.99 -6.28 -17.81
N GLY A 185 -30.23 -6.77 -16.57
CA GLY A 185 -30.58 -8.15 -16.21
C GLY A 185 -31.98 -8.34 -15.66
#